data_6c964325af7aaafc6bb2ab85cec0c840
#
_entry.id   6c964325af7aaafc6bb2ab85cec0c840
#
_cell.length_a   1.000
_cell.length_b   1.000
_cell.length_c   1.000
_cell.angle_alpha   90.00
_cell.angle_beta   90.00
_cell.angle_gamma   90.00
#
_symmetry.space_group_name_H-M   'P 1'
#
loop_
_entity.id
_entity.type
_entity.pdbx_description
1 polymer ?
#
loop_
_entity_poly.entity_id
_entity_poly.type
_entity_poly.pdbx_seq_one_letter_code
_entity_poly.pdbx_strand_id
1 'polypeptide(L)'
;MVKTYNNIAEYAKKLLIEANPYIDEKDIYITANTDIASTFRILKEKDLACIDTSGTEEIPLIHYTIYSESLKEKEKAFSKERAYERILQGITSYSCEGFTVISVRVINKEESPSEENFILFAFTEAMYNRAFELAYKEGEIKYTIVPDNGVHRAIVRDSMMGKYLEYIKVEDIPSNSAIHQCKEDILKSAEFFFKNIPLFSRFGQKPLRKFLLCGEPGTGKTSICYDIAKEYQKDIPIVFVTDFDSLAKHISECAKVNKRTIVIFEDCEVGFRNSAIDSSILNFLDGIDRPNIQDGAIVIMTTNHPERIEARITKRPGRIDKLFFINALEGQSAVDVFNLYFGEFMKENNFDATTQTAKEAIEIIASGMTGAQIKELFNSYVCYMVSEAKDFNLNDVFNTKVELFKSFNDMDKNYNSIKANKEFDKARGKILSVLNR
;
A
#
# COMPACT_ATOMS: atom_id res chain seq x y z
N MET A 1 -37.93 19.18 -37.67
CA MET A 1 -38.33 17.78 -37.60
C MET A 1 -37.92 17.27 -36.25
N VAL A 2 -38.85 16.92 -35.36
CA VAL A 2 -38.52 16.45 -33.99
C VAL A 2 -37.82 15.10 -34.16
N LYS A 3 -36.58 14.99 -33.72
CA LYS A 3 -35.80 13.76 -33.74
C LYS A 3 -36.33 12.88 -32.58
N THR A 4 -37.33 12.04 -32.87
CA THR A 4 -37.86 11.09 -31.89
C THR A 4 -36.84 9.95 -31.72
N TYR A 5 -36.85 9.33 -30.54
CA TYR A 5 -36.03 8.14 -30.23
C TYR A 5 -36.17 7.06 -31.33
N ASN A 6 -37.38 6.80 -31.79
CA ASN A 6 -37.62 5.79 -32.81
C ASN A 6 -36.93 6.08 -34.15
N ASN A 7 -36.91 7.32 -34.61
CA ASN A 7 -36.25 7.69 -35.87
C ASN A 7 -34.73 7.54 -35.77
N ILE A 8 -34.12 7.84 -34.63
CA ILE A 8 -32.70 7.68 -34.39
C ILE A 8 -32.34 6.19 -34.29
N ALA A 9 -33.20 5.41 -33.64
CA ALA A 9 -33.03 3.97 -33.53
C ALA A 9 -33.05 3.27 -34.90
N GLU A 10 -34.04 3.57 -35.73
CA GLU A 10 -34.11 3.04 -37.08
C GLU A 10 -32.93 3.45 -37.97
N TYR A 11 -32.47 4.67 -37.77
CA TYR A 11 -31.26 5.16 -38.44
C TYR A 11 -29.97 4.40 -38.00
N ALA A 12 -29.84 4.18 -36.69
CA ALA A 12 -28.72 3.41 -36.15
C ALA A 12 -28.71 1.95 -36.65
N LYS A 13 -29.90 1.31 -36.75
CA LYS A 13 -30.05 -0.02 -37.35
C LYS A 13 -29.55 -0.05 -38.80
N LYS A 14 -30.02 0.91 -39.60
CA LYS A 14 -29.65 1.01 -41.01
C LYS A 14 -28.11 1.11 -41.15
N LEU A 15 -27.48 1.97 -40.38
CA LEU A 15 -26.04 2.11 -40.40
C LEU A 15 -25.29 0.83 -39.96
N LEU A 16 -25.84 0.09 -38.99
CA LEU A 16 -25.27 -1.18 -38.56
C LEU A 16 -25.34 -2.24 -39.66
N ILE A 17 -26.47 -2.34 -40.38
CA ILE A 17 -26.64 -3.25 -41.50
C ILE A 17 -25.68 -2.87 -42.67
N GLU A 18 -25.58 -1.58 -42.98
CA GLU A 18 -24.65 -1.10 -44.02
C GLU A 18 -23.21 -1.45 -43.65
N ALA A 19 -22.80 -1.35 -42.38
CA ALA A 19 -21.46 -1.70 -41.93
C ALA A 19 -21.22 -3.22 -41.83
N ASN A 20 -22.29 -4.02 -41.67
CA ASN A 20 -22.22 -5.47 -41.47
C ASN A 20 -23.33 -6.18 -42.33
N PRO A 21 -23.12 -6.36 -43.63
CA PRO A 21 -24.18 -6.83 -44.56
C PRO A 21 -24.73 -8.23 -44.31
N TYR A 22 -24.11 -8.99 -43.41
CA TYR A 22 -24.51 -10.37 -43.12
C TYR A 22 -25.39 -10.51 -41.83
N ILE A 23 -25.73 -9.37 -41.20
CA ILE A 23 -26.56 -9.36 -39.99
C ILE A 23 -28.06 -9.36 -40.38
N ASP A 24 -28.83 -10.22 -39.73
CA ASP A 24 -30.28 -10.19 -39.83
C ASP A 24 -30.81 -9.03 -38.97
N GLU A 25 -31.72 -8.22 -39.52
CA GLU A 25 -32.28 -7.06 -38.84
C GLU A 25 -32.99 -7.42 -37.51
N LYS A 26 -33.56 -8.63 -37.42
CA LYS A 26 -34.23 -9.14 -36.22
C LYS A 26 -33.28 -9.38 -35.05
N ASP A 27 -31.99 -9.57 -35.31
CA ASP A 27 -30.94 -9.84 -34.31
C ASP A 27 -30.29 -8.57 -33.78
N ILE A 28 -30.76 -7.40 -34.25
CA ILE A 28 -30.20 -6.11 -33.86
C ILE A 28 -30.87 -5.59 -32.60
N TYR A 29 -30.07 -5.36 -31.58
CA TYR A 29 -30.48 -4.66 -30.37
C TYR A 29 -30.10 -3.18 -30.44
N ILE A 30 -30.98 -2.34 -29.88
CA ILE A 30 -30.74 -0.92 -29.72
C ILE A 30 -30.94 -0.58 -28.25
N THR A 31 -29.95 0.07 -27.67
CA THR A 31 -30.01 0.47 -26.26
C THR A 31 -29.40 1.83 -26.03
N ALA A 32 -29.90 2.52 -25.03
CA ALA A 32 -29.30 3.75 -24.46
C ALA A 32 -28.56 3.47 -23.14
N ASN A 33 -28.32 2.19 -22.82
CA ASN A 33 -27.70 1.81 -21.54
C ASN A 33 -26.25 2.28 -21.44
N THR A 34 -25.92 2.96 -20.35
CA THR A 34 -24.57 3.50 -20.07
C THR A 34 -23.52 2.41 -19.81
N ASP A 35 -23.93 1.22 -19.34
CA ASP A 35 -23.03 0.10 -19.06
C ASP A 35 -22.44 -0.46 -20.36
N ILE A 36 -23.25 -0.54 -21.41
CA ILE A 36 -22.80 -0.95 -22.74
C ILE A 36 -21.83 0.09 -23.33
N ALA A 37 -22.13 1.37 -23.11
CA ALA A 37 -21.22 2.45 -23.51
C ALA A 37 -19.85 2.33 -22.86
N SER A 38 -19.79 1.92 -21.58
CA SER A 38 -18.53 1.74 -20.86
C SER A 38 -17.72 0.56 -21.41
N THR A 39 -18.35 -0.54 -21.79
CA THR A 39 -17.70 -1.68 -22.44
C THR A 39 -16.95 -1.26 -23.71
N PHE A 40 -17.62 -0.55 -24.62
CA PHE A 40 -17.02 -0.09 -25.86
C PHE A 40 -15.97 0.99 -25.65
N ARG A 41 -16.10 1.81 -24.61
CA ARG A 41 -15.09 2.83 -24.25
C ARG A 41 -13.80 2.22 -23.77
N ILE A 42 -13.84 1.10 -23.04
CA ILE A 42 -12.65 0.35 -22.61
C ILE A 42 -11.87 -0.15 -23.82
N LEU A 43 -12.55 -0.73 -24.81
CA LEU A 43 -11.90 -1.19 -26.04
C LEU A 43 -11.26 -0.06 -26.84
N LYS A 44 -11.89 1.12 -26.89
CA LYS A 44 -11.38 2.31 -27.58
C LYS A 44 -9.99 2.71 -27.11
N GLU A 45 -9.76 2.69 -25.83
CA GLU A 45 -8.53 3.22 -25.22
C GLU A 45 -7.29 2.35 -25.50
N LYS A 46 -7.47 1.15 -26.10
CA LYS A 46 -6.40 0.17 -26.28
C LYS A 46 -6.08 -0.20 -27.75
N ASP A 47 -6.51 0.59 -28.70
CA ASP A 47 -6.32 0.31 -30.14
C ASP A 47 -6.93 -1.00 -30.63
N LEU A 48 -7.78 -1.65 -29.81
CA LEU A 48 -8.49 -2.87 -30.21
C LEU A 48 -9.75 -2.57 -31.02
N ALA A 49 -10.20 -1.33 -30.96
CA ALA A 49 -11.30 -0.86 -31.79
C ALA A 49 -10.86 0.37 -32.57
N CYS A 50 -10.87 0.28 -33.89
CA CYS A 50 -10.81 1.46 -34.72
C CYS A 50 -12.09 2.26 -34.53
N ILE A 51 -11.97 3.58 -34.36
CA ILE A 51 -13.11 4.47 -34.22
C ILE A 51 -13.08 5.43 -35.40
N ASP A 52 -14.15 5.35 -36.16
CA ASP A 52 -14.48 6.38 -37.13
C ASP A 52 -15.62 7.22 -36.58
N THR A 53 -15.46 8.55 -36.69
CA THR A 53 -16.47 9.49 -36.23
C THR A 53 -16.86 10.40 -37.35
N SER A 54 -18.14 10.41 -37.65
CA SER A 54 -18.69 11.18 -38.79
C SER A 54 -19.94 11.95 -38.36
N GLY A 55 -20.40 12.79 -39.24
CA GLY A 55 -21.70 13.47 -39.15
C GLY A 55 -22.42 13.40 -40.48
N THR A 56 -23.73 13.58 -40.43
CA THR A 56 -24.59 13.71 -41.62
C THR A 56 -25.34 15.04 -41.57
N GLU A 57 -26.04 15.37 -42.65
CA GLU A 57 -26.89 16.58 -42.67
C GLU A 57 -27.94 16.56 -41.55
N GLU A 58 -28.45 15.35 -41.21
CA GLU A 58 -29.46 15.18 -40.16
C GLU A 58 -28.85 15.13 -38.74
N ILE A 59 -27.65 14.60 -38.60
CA ILE A 59 -26.90 14.48 -37.35
C ILE A 59 -25.50 15.02 -37.57
N PRO A 60 -25.33 16.35 -37.62
CA PRO A 60 -24.02 16.95 -37.84
C PRO A 60 -23.08 16.65 -36.67
N LEU A 61 -21.81 16.44 -37.01
CA LEU A 61 -20.78 16.24 -36.01
C LEU A 61 -20.56 17.53 -35.19
N ILE A 62 -20.73 17.43 -33.89
CA ILE A 62 -20.43 18.51 -32.94
C ILE A 62 -19.44 17.96 -31.92
N HIS A 63 -18.28 18.59 -31.85
CA HIS A 63 -17.25 18.26 -30.90
C HIS A 63 -16.69 19.51 -30.22
N TYR A 64 -16.04 19.35 -29.08
CA TYR A 64 -15.30 20.40 -28.40
C TYR A 64 -14.05 19.83 -27.73
N THR A 65 -13.04 20.66 -27.58
CA THR A 65 -11.80 20.30 -26.92
C THR A 65 -11.89 20.63 -25.44
N ILE A 66 -11.63 19.64 -24.58
CA ILE A 66 -11.51 19.83 -23.14
C ILE A 66 -10.04 19.89 -22.78
N TYR A 67 -9.66 20.96 -22.09
CA TYR A 67 -8.35 21.08 -21.45
C TYR A 67 -8.47 20.60 -20.00
N SER A 68 -7.67 19.61 -19.60
CA SER A 68 -7.69 19.19 -18.20
C SER A 68 -6.94 20.21 -17.36
N GLU A 69 -7.65 20.88 -16.44
CA GLU A 69 -7.00 21.66 -15.39
C GLU A 69 -6.38 20.71 -14.36
N SER A 70 -5.06 20.77 -14.23
CA SER A 70 -4.39 20.22 -13.07
C SER A 70 -4.52 21.21 -11.92
N LEU A 71 -5.43 20.96 -11.01
CA LEU A 71 -5.68 21.79 -9.81
C LEU A 71 -4.47 21.94 -8.87
N LYS A 72 -3.36 21.24 -9.12
CA LYS A 72 -2.19 21.22 -8.24
C LYS A 72 -0.99 22.07 -8.72
N GLU A 73 -0.97 22.51 -9.97
CA GLU A 73 0.12 23.36 -10.49
C GLU A 73 -0.43 24.69 -11.01
N LYS A 74 -0.42 25.70 -10.15
CA LYS A 74 -0.85 27.07 -10.49
C LYS A 74 -0.03 27.73 -11.62
N GLU A 75 1.06 27.14 -12.08
CA GLU A 75 1.97 27.75 -13.07
C GLU A 75 1.87 27.18 -14.49
N LYS A 76 1.09 26.08 -14.71
CA LYS A 76 0.87 25.50 -16.05
C LYS A 76 -0.59 25.18 -16.28
N ALA A 77 -1.42 26.20 -16.27
CA ALA A 77 -2.87 26.05 -16.36
C ALA A 77 -3.36 25.37 -17.65
N PHE A 78 -2.62 25.44 -18.77
CA PHE A 78 -3.03 24.89 -20.04
C PHE A 78 -1.86 24.19 -20.75
N SER A 79 -1.86 22.85 -20.77
CA SER A 79 -0.96 22.06 -21.58
C SER A 79 -1.73 21.45 -22.76
N LYS A 80 -1.26 21.69 -23.99
CA LYS A 80 -1.83 21.06 -25.18
C LYS A 80 -1.75 19.53 -25.15
N GLU A 81 -0.83 18.99 -24.39
CA GLU A 81 -0.62 17.53 -24.24
C GLU A 81 -1.73 16.83 -23.44
N ARG A 82 -2.59 17.57 -22.75
CA ARG A 82 -3.73 17.06 -21.96
C ARG A 82 -5.08 17.47 -22.55
N ALA A 83 -5.11 18.00 -23.75
CA ALA A 83 -6.36 18.31 -24.44
C ALA A 83 -6.95 17.01 -25.03
N TYR A 84 -8.24 16.77 -24.85
CA TYR A 84 -8.97 15.70 -25.50
C TYR A 84 -10.26 16.22 -26.12
N GLU A 85 -10.60 15.66 -27.29
CA GLU A 85 -11.83 16.00 -27.96
C GLU A 85 -12.99 15.18 -27.37
N ARG A 86 -14.10 15.86 -27.12
CA ARG A 86 -15.34 15.25 -26.68
C ARG A 86 -16.41 15.48 -27.71
N ILE A 87 -16.97 14.38 -28.21
CA ILE A 87 -18.07 14.40 -29.17
C ILE A 87 -19.38 14.65 -28.43
N LEU A 88 -20.06 15.73 -28.77
CA LEU A 88 -21.37 16.06 -28.23
C LEU A 88 -22.49 15.45 -29.07
N GLN A 89 -22.33 15.47 -30.39
CA GLN A 89 -23.27 14.93 -31.35
C GLN A 89 -22.52 14.31 -32.52
N GLY A 90 -22.98 13.19 -33.02
CA GLY A 90 -22.40 12.51 -34.17
C GLY A 90 -22.67 11.02 -34.18
N ILE A 91 -22.09 10.36 -35.15
CA ILE A 91 -22.15 8.91 -35.34
C ILE A 91 -20.73 8.41 -35.11
N THR A 92 -20.58 7.39 -34.28
CA THR A 92 -19.30 6.76 -34.03
C THR A 92 -19.41 5.28 -34.34
N SER A 93 -18.53 4.80 -35.22
CA SER A 93 -18.38 3.39 -35.55
C SER A 93 -17.24 2.80 -34.75
N TYR A 94 -17.51 1.73 -34.03
CA TYR A 94 -16.50 0.97 -33.27
C TYR A 94 -16.27 -0.35 -33.99
N SER A 95 -15.09 -0.55 -34.55
CA SER A 95 -14.71 -1.79 -35.21
C SER A 95 -13.84 -2.63 -34.26
N CYS A 96 -14.19 -3.89 -34.07
CA CYS A 96 -13.49 -4.80 -33.18
C CYS A 96 -13.57 -6.22 -33.74
N GLU A 97 -12.43 -6.88 -33.95
CA GLU A 97 -12.31 -8.28 -34.37
C GLU A 97 -13.28 -8.72 -35.49
N GLY A 98 -13.45 -7.88 -36.53
CA GLY A 98 -14.23 -8.21 -37.71
C GLY A 98 -15.73 -7.86 -37.64
N PHE A 99 -16.17 -7.18 -36.59
CA PHE A 99 -17.53 -6.61 -36.54
C PHE A 99 -17.47 -5.11 -36.24
N THR A 100 -18.54 -4.40 -36.58
CA THR A 100 -18.67 -2.96 -36.33
C THR A 100 -19.94 -2.70 -35.52
N VAL A 101 -19.81 -1.91 -34.48
CA VAL A 101 -20.90 -1.42 -33.64
C VAL A 101 -21.10 0.07 -33.90
N ILE A 102 -22.34 0.51 -33.99
CA ILE A 102 -22.70 1.91 -34.25
C ILE A 102 -23.22 2.57 -32.99
N SER A 103 -22.66 3.74 -32.66
CA SER A 103 -23.16 4.65 -31.65
C SER A 103 -23.64 5.94 -32.31
N VAL A 104 -24.86 6.33 -32.01
CA VAL A 104 -25.44 7.61 -32.43
C VAL A 104 -25.70 8.47 -31.22
N ARG A 105 -25.08 9.65 -31.19
CA ARG A 105 -25.26 10.61 -30.11
C ARG A 105 -26.00 11.84 -30.65
N VAL A 106 -27.05 12.25 -29.97
CA VAL A 106 -27.87 13.40 -30.32
C VAL A 106 -28.04 14.32 -29.12
N ILE A 107 -27.91 15.63 -29.32
CA ILE A 107 -28.19 16.66 -28.32
C ILE A 107 -29.69 16.96 -28.35
N ASN A 108 -30.37 16.85 -27.24
CA ASN A 108 -31.73 17.37 -27.11
C ASN A 108 -31.66 18.87 -26.83
N LYS A 109 -32.18 19.70 -27.76
CA LYS A 109 -32.09 21.16 -27.63
C LYS A 109 -33.24 21.78 -26.80
N GLU A 110 -34.27 20.99 -26.48
CA GLU A 110 -35.49 21.52 -25.82
C GLU A 110 -35.42 21.48 -24.28
N GLU A 111 -34.50 20.72 -23.71
CA GLU A 111 -34.31 20.65 -22.28
C GLU A 111 -32.86 21.04 -21.89
N SER A 112 -32.68 21.52 -20.68
CA SER A 112 -31.44 22.10 -20.13
C SER A 112 -30.14 21.45 -20.65
N PRO A 113 -29.09 22.22 -20.97
CA PRO A 113 -27.87 21.71 -21.61
C PRO A 113 -27.09 20.64 -20.82
N SER A 114 -27.53 20.32 -19.61
CA SER A 114 -26.87 19.39 -18.71
C SER A 114 -27.47 17.99 -18.65
N GLU A 115 -28.65 17.72 -19.19
CA GLU A 115 -29.36 16.51 -18.79
C GLU A 115 -29.68 15.46 -19.87
N GLU A 116 -29.73 15.74 -21.18
CA GLU A 116 -30.09 14.65 -22.10
C GLU A 116 -29.31 14.62 -23.43
N ASN A 117 -28.11 14.07 -23.36
CA ASN A 117 -27.49 13.49 -24.55
C ASN A 117 -27.99 12.04 -24.71
N PHE A 118 -28.85 11.79 -25.68
CA PHE A 118 -29.18 10.44 -26.05
C PHE A 118 -28.00 9.77 -26.74
N ILE A 119 -27.51 8.65 -26.18
CA ILE A 119 -26.53 7.80 -26.82
C ILE A 119 -27.23 6.47 -27.09
N LEU A 120 -27.43 6.18 -28.38
CA LEU A 120 -27.96 4.90 -28.79
C LEU A 120 -26.83 4.03 -29.35
N PHE A 121 -26.81 2.77 -28.96
CA PHE A 121 -25.94 1.76 -29.52
C PHE A 121 -26.78 0.73 -30.28
N ALA A 122 -26.36 0.45 -31.52
CA ALA A 122 -26.87 -0.64 -32.32
C ALA A 122 -25.83 -1.75 -32.44
N PHE A 123 -26.20 -2.98 -32.07
CA PHE A 123 -25.30 -4.13 -32.00
C PHE A 123 -26.10 -5.43 -31.97
N THR A 124 -25.46 -6.57 -32.21
CA THR A 124 -26.03 -7.89 -31.96
C THR A 124 -25.57 -8.44 -30.62
N GLU A 125 -26.31 -9.44 -30.07
CA GLU A 125 -25.91 -10.11 -28.85
C GLU A 125 -24.48 -10.72 -28.95
N ALA A 126 -24.15 -11.33 -30.08
CA ALA A 126 -22.84 -11.90 -30.33
C ALA A 126 -21.72 -10.82 -30.32
N MET A 127 -21.98 -9.65 -30.89
CA MET A 127 -21.05 -8.52 -30.86
C MET A 127 -20.83 -8.01 -29.44
N TYR A 128 -21.92 -7.87 -28.69
CA TYR A 128 -21.84 -7.43 -27.30
C TYR A 128 -21.05 -8.40 -26.43
N ASN A 129 -21.37 -9.68 -26.51
CA ASN A 129 -20.69 -10.71 -25.71
C ASN A 129 -19.19 -10.75 -26.03
N ARG A 130 -18.84 -10.66 -27.30
CA ARG A 130 -17.43 -10.63 -27.70
C ARG A 130 -16.70 -9.36 -27.24
N ALA A 131 -17.33 -8.21 -27.41
CA ALA A 131 -16.80 -6.94 -26.93
C ALA A 131 -16.67 -6.92 -25.38
N PHE A 132 -17.63 -7.50 -24.68
CA PHE A 132 -17.61 -7.63 -23.22
C PHE A 132 -16.47 -8.53 -22.76
N GLU A 133 -16.27 -9.71 -23.39
CA GLU A 133 -15.14 -10.59 -23.07
C GLU A 133 -13.80 -9.90 -23.26
N LEU A 134 -13.62 -9.19 -24.36
CA LEU A 134 -12.40 -8.45 -24.65
C LEU A 134 -12.20 -7.30 -23.66
N ALA A 135 -13.23 -6.49 -23.41
CA ALA A 135 -13.20 -5.40 -22.47
C ALA A 135 -12.94 -5.88 -21.03
N TYR A 136 -13.53 -7.01 -20.65
CA TYR A 136 -13.33 -7.59 -19.34
C TYR A 136 -11.92 -8.09 -19.13
N LYS A 137 -11.39 -8.93 -20.06
CA LYS A 137 -10.00 -9.37 -20.04
C LYS A 137 -9.01 -8.19 -20.02
N GLU A 138 -9.25 -7.25 -20.89
CA GLU A 138 -8.44 -6.06 -21.03
C GLU A 138 -8.59 -5.12 -19.84
N GLY A 139 -9.82 -4.99 -19.30
CA GLY A 139 -10.10 -4.22 -18.10
C GLY A 139 -9.42 -4.80 -16.87
N GLU A 140 -9.43 -6.14 -16.70
CA GLU A 140 -8.70 -6.79 -15.62
C GLU A 140 -7.19 -6.54 -15.72
N ILE A 141 -6.62 -6.59 -16.92
CA ILE A 141 -5.18 -6.32 -17.13
C ILE A 141 -4.87 -4.82 -17.01
N LYS A 142 -5.68 -3.95 -17.62
CA LYS A 142 -5.44 -2.50 -17.69
C LYS A 142 -5.65 -1.79 -16.36
N TYR A 143 -6.67 -2.21 -15.60
CA TYR A 143 -6.95 -1.66 -14.28
C TYR A 143 -6.29 -2.44 -13.15
N THR A 144 -5.54 -3.51 -13.47
CA THR A 144 -4.58 -4.13 -12.57
C THR A 144 -3.37 -3.22 -12.46
N ILE A 145 -3.49 -2.18 -11.66
CA ILE A 145 -2.37 -1.29 -11.37
C ILE A 145 -1.56 -1.96 -10.27
N VAL A 146 -0.49 -2.64 -10.68
CA VAL A 146 0.57 -3.07 -9.76
C VAL A 146 1.69 -2.05 -9.91
N PRO A 147 2.20 -1.49 -8.81
CA PRO A 147 3.24 -0.48 -8.90
C PRO A 147 4.54 -1.06 -9.46
N ASP A 148 5.37 -0.20 -10.04
CA ASP A 148 6.72 -0.54 -10.43
C ASP A 148 7.57 -0.93 -9.22
N ASN A 149 8.77 -1.45 -9.47
CA ASN A 149 9.72 -1.75 -8.40
C ASN A 149 10.03 -0.47 -7.59
N GLY A 150 10.18 -0.62 -6.30
CA GLY A 150 10.35 0.49 -5.37
C GLY A 150 9.44 0.40 -4.17
N VAL A 151 9.48 1.43 -3.34
CA VAL A 151 8.65 1.51 -2.14
C VAL A 151 7.46 2.41 -2.39
N HIS A 152 6.27 1.92 -2.07
CA HIS A 152 5.00 2.60 -2.30
C HIS A 152 4.12 2.54 -1.04
N ARG A 153 3.21 3.48 -0.95
CA ARG A 153 2.08 3.44 -0.01
C ARG A 153 0.80 3.30 -0.82
N ALA A 154 -0.01 2.31 -0.50
CA ALA A 154 -1.32 2.13 -1.12
C ALA A 154 -2.39 2.91 -0.35
N ILE A 155 -3.26 3.60 -1.08
CA ILE A 155 -4.41 4.33 -0.54
C ILE A 155 -5.63 3.87 -1.31
N VAL A 156 -6.70 3.51 -0.58
CA VAL A 156 -8.00 3.22 -1.18
C VAL A 156 -8.64 4.52 -1.66
N ARG A 157 -9.06 4.53 -2.92
CA ARG A 157 -9.85 5.60 -3.52
C ARG A 157 -11.20 5.07 -3.95
N ASP A 158 -12.24 5.84 -3.71
CA ASP A 158 -13.56 5.57 -4.23
C ASP A 158 -13.71 6.20 -5.63
N SER A 159 -14.29 5.44 -6.55
CA SER A 159 -14.68 5.92 -7.87
C SER A 159 -16.11 5.48 -8.18
N MET A 160 -16.70 6.06 -9.23
CA MET A 160 -18.02 5.62 -9.71
C MET A 160 -18.05 4.14 -10.14
N MET A 161 -16.88 3.54 -10.41
CA MET A 161 -16.73 2.11 -10.77
C MET A 161 -16.30 1.23 -9.60
N GLY A 162 -16.33 1.76 -8.36
CA GLY A 162 -15.91 1.03 -7.16
C GLY A 162 -14.57 1.50 -6.60
N LYS A 163 -14.11 0.82 -5.57
CA LYS A 163 -12.86 1.13 -4.89
C LYS A 163 -11.65 0.64 -5.70
N TYR A 164 -10.62 1.47 -5.84
CA TYR A 164 -9.33 1.10 -6.43
C TYR A 164 -8.17 1.51 -5.52
N LEU A 165 -6.98 0.92 -5.76
CA LEU A 165 -5.77 1.31 -5.05
C LEU A 165 -5.00 2.34 -5.88
N GLU A 166 -4.67 3.45 -5.24
CA GLU A 166 -3.69 4.41 -5.71
C GLU A 166 -2.37 4.14 -5.00
N TYR A 167 -1.27 4.09 -5.74
CA TYR A 167 0.07 3.86 -5.20
C TYR A 167 0.87 5.15 -5.25
N ILE A 168 1.29 5.62 -4.09
CA ILE A 168 2.14 6.80 -3.94
C ILE A 168 3.56 6.30 -3.67
N LYS A 169 4.51 6.69 -4.52
CA LYS A 169 5.91 6.35 -4.32
C LYS A 169 6.46 7.03 -3.07
N VAL A 170 7.17 6.27 -2.25
CA VAL A 170 7.85 6.77 -1.05
C VAL A 170 9.28 7.12 -1.46
N GLU A 171 9.61 8.40 -1.51
CA GLU A 171 10.94 8.90 -1.89
C GLU A 171 11.89 8.97 -0.68
N ASP A 172 11.36 9.36 0.48
CA ASP A 172 12.11 9.53 1.72
C ASP A 172 12.12 8.24 2.54
N ILE A 173 12.96 7.28 2.14
CA ILE A 173 13.24 6.10 2.96
C ILE A 173 14.33 6.46 3.96
N PRO A 174 14.15 6.20 5.28
CA PRO A 174 15.15 6.52 6.30
C PRO A 174 16.53 5.98 5.91
N SER A 175 17.55 6.83 5.88
CA SER A 175 18.92 6.43 5.45
C SER A 175 19.55 5.45 6.44
N ASN A 176 19.26 5.61 7.73
CA ASN A 176 19.83 4.79 8.79
C ASN A 176 19.24 3.38 8.79
N SER A 177 20.10 2.39 8.94
CA SER A 177 19.70 1.00 9.09
C SER A 177 19.17 0.76 10.51
N ALA A 178 18.17 -0.09 10.65
CA ALA A 178 17.68 -0.53 11.95
C ALA A 178 18.79 -1.31 12.69
N ILE A 179 18.97 -0.98 13.96
CA ILE A 179 19.89 -1.70 14.84
C ILE A 179 19.02 -2.52 15.80
N HIS A 180 18.94 -3.82 15.56
CA HIS A 180 18.19 -4.74 16.41
C HIS A 180 18.68 -6.17 16.25
N GLN A 181 18.77 -6.93 17.36
CA GLN A 181 19.25 -8.31 17.39
C GLN A 181 18.45 -9.28 16.51
N CYS A 182 17.15 -9.02 16.30
CA CYS A 182 16.27 -9.88 15.48
C CYS A 182 16.30 -9.57 13.97
N LYS A 183 16.92 -8.47 13.55
CA LYS A 183 16.90 -8.00 12.16
C LYS A 183 17.39 -9.05 11.17
N GLU A 184 18.56 -9.61 11.45
CA GLU A 184 19.21 -10.60 10.57
C GLU A 184 18.35 -11.85 10.36
N ASP A 185 17.64 -12.32 11.39
CA ASP A 185 16.78 -13.50 11.29
C ASP A 185 15.56 -13.27 10.40
N ILE A 186 15.05 -12.01 10.39
CA ILE A 186 13.92 -11.62 9.54
C ILE A 186 14.37 -11.55 8.08
N LEU A 187 15.50 -10.87 7.81
CA LEU A 187 16.10 -10.80 6.46
C LEU A 187 16.41 -12.18 5.89
N LYS A 188 17.10 -13.04 6.66
CA LYS A 188 17.39 -14.43 6.25
C LYS A 188 16.14 -15.23 5.97
N SER A 189 15.05 -15.00 6.71
CA SER A 189 13.78 -15.70 6.50
C SER A 189 13.11 -15.29 5.19
N ALA A 190 13.17 -14.01 4.83
CA ALA A 190 12.67 -13.49 3.57
C ALA A 190 13.52 -14.01 2.39
N GLU A 191 14.84 -13.93 2.51
CA GLU A 191 15.77 -14.43 1.52
C GLU A 191 15.60 -15.94 1.26
N PHE A 192 15.53 -16.75 2.33
CA PHE A 192 15.29 -18.19 2.22
C PHE A 192 13.99 -18.48 1.46
N PHE A 193 12.92 -17.76 1.77
CA PHE A 193 11.64 -17.98 1.09
C PHE A 193 11.75 -17.69 -0.40
N PHE A 194 12.27 -16.51 -0.80
CA PHE A 194 12.37 -16.14 -2.22
C PHE A 194 13.32 -17.05 -3.01
N LYS A 195 14.38 -17.54 -2.40
CA LYS A 195 15.30 -18.51 -3.03
C LYS A 195 14.67 -19.88 -3.24
N ASN A 196 13.69 -20.26 -2.43
CA ASN A 196 13.12 -21.60 -2.42
C ASN A 196 11.66 -21.68 -2.93
N ILE A 197 11.16 -20.66 -3.62
CA ILE A 197 9.81 -20.66 -4.19
C ILE A 197 9.50 -21.91 -5.03
N PRO A 198 10.41 -22.41 -5.91
CA PRO A 198 10.14 -23.63 -6.68
C PRO A 198 9.91 -24.85 -5.80
N LEU A 199 10.56 -24.90 -4.64
CA LEU A 199 10.40 -26.00 -3.68
C LEU A 199 8.99 -25.96 -3.05
N PHE A 200 8.51 -24.77 -2.66
CA PHE A 200 7.15 -24.60 -2.14
C PHE A 200 6.10 -25.04 -3.15
N SER A 201 6.22 -24.61 -4.40
CA SER A 201 5.32 -24.99 -5.49
C SER A 201 5.33 -26.49 -5.76
N ARG A 202 6.52 -27.14 -5.71
CA ARG A 202 6.68 -28.59 -5.87
C ARG A 202 5.90 -29.38 -4.81
N PHE A 203 5.80 -28.88 -3.59
CA PHE A 203 5.04 -29.49 -2.50
C PHE A 203 3.58 -29.03 -2.42
N GLY A 204 3.05 -28.38 -3.47
CA GLY A 204 1.67 -27.91 -3.51
C GLY A 204 1.40 -26.75 -2.55
N GLN A 205 2.45 -26.09 -2.04
CA GLN A 205 2.32 -24.92 -1.18
C GLN A 205 2.21 -23.67 -2.03
N LYS A 206 1.20 -22.85 -1.77
CA LYS A 206 1.12 -21.53 -2.40
C LYS A 206 2.27 -20.64 -1.90
N PRO A 207 3.03 -19.99 -2.79
CA PRO A 207 4.20 -19.21 -2.40
C PRO A 207 3.81 -17.84 -1.83
N LEU A 208 3.12 -17.84 -0.70
CA LEU A 208 2.75 -16.68 0.11
C LEU A 208 3.18 -16.94 1.57
N ARG A 209 4.01 -16.06 2.13
CA ARG A 209 4.44 -16.12 3.53
C ARG A 209 3.95 -14.90 4.30
N LYS A 210 3.58 -15.14 5.55
CA LYS A 210 3.06 -14.13 6.47
C LYS A 210 3.91 -14.09 7.72
N PHE A 211 4.60 -12.98 7.93
CA PHE A 211 5.41 -12.70 9.11
C PHE A 211 4.65 -11.72 10.01
N LEU A 212 4.72 -11.95 11.32
CA LEU A 212 4.17 -11.02 12.30
C LEU A 212 5.29 -10.55 13.24
N LEU A 213 5.55 -9.25 13.25
CA LEU A 213 6.52 -8.57 14.10
C LEU A 213 5.77 -8.00 15.31
N CYS A 214 5.98 -8.59 16.49
CA CYS A 214 5.34 -8.21 17.73
C CYS A 214 6.34 -7.50 18.63
N GLY A 215 5.96 -6.41 19.28
CA GLY A 215 6.82 -5.74 20.26
C GLY A 215 6.23 -4.43 20.73
N GLU A 216 6.76 -3.89 21.80
CA GLU A 216 6.33 -2.60 22.33
C GLU A 216 6.55 -1.45 21.34
N PRO A 217 5.83 -0.32 21.50
CA PRO A 217 6.10 0.89 20.74
C PRO A 217 7.57 1.32 20.85
N GLY A 218 8.16 1.75 19.73
CA GLY A 218 9.53 2.26 19.72
C GLY A 218 10.64 1.21 19.70
N THR A 219 10.32 -0.08 19.58
CA THR A 219 11.33 -1.16 19.46
C THR A 219 11.98 -1.26 18.08
N GLY A 220 11.52 -0.52 17.09
CA GLY A 220 12.13 -0.47 15.75
C GLY A 220 11.48 -1.36 14.70
N LYS A 221 10.24 -1.88 14.91
CA LYS A 221 9.51 -2.71 13.94
C LYS A 221 9.42 -2.06 12.55
N THR A 222 8.95 -0.82 12.49
CA THR A 222 8.88 -0.03 11.24
C THR A 222 10.26 0.18 10.61
N SER A 223 11.30 0.42 11.42
CA SER A 223 12.67 0.57 10.91
C SER A 223 13.18 -0.71 10.26
N ILE A 224 12.88 -1.87 10.84
CA ILE A 224 13.21 -3.18 10.25
C ILE A 224 12.44 -3.37 8.93
N CYS A 225 11.17 -2.97 8.86
CA CYS A 225 10.38 -3.01 7.63
C CYS A 225 11.02 -2.15 6.53
N TYR A 226 11.51 -0.95 6.85
CA TYR A 226 12.24 -0.12 5.90
C TYR A 226 13.57 -0.74 5.45
N ASP A 227 14.27 -1.47 6.30
CA ASP A 227 15.50 -2.16 5.89
C ASP A 227 15.20 -3.30 4.91
N ILE A 228 14.13 -4.05 5.14
CA ILE A 228 13.64 -5.03 4.18
C ILE A 228 13.28 -4.34 2.85
N ALA A 229 12.61 -3.18 2.93
CA ALA A 229 12.27 -2.41 1.76
C ALA A 229 13.53 -1.98 0.98
N LYS A 230 14.58 -1.51 1.64
CA LYS A 230 15.85 -1.14 1.00
C LYS A 230 16.50 -2.31 0.28
N GLU A 231 16.47 -3.50 0.88
CA GLU A 231 17.09 -4.70 0.32
C GLU A 231 16.42 -5.10 -0.99
N TYR A 232 15.09 -5.07 -1.04
CA TYR A 232 14.33 -5.65 -2.14
C TYR A 232 13.75 -4.64 -3.15
N GLN A 233 13.76 -3.32 -2.87
CA GLN A 233 13.06 -2.31 -3.69
C GLN A 233 13.55 -2.21 -5.15
N LYS A 234 14.77 -2.64 -5.46
CA LYS A 234 15.31 -2.61 -6.83
C LYS A 234 14.67 -3.68 -7.71
N ASP A 235 14.29 -4.79 -7.11
CA ASP A 235 13.86 -5.99 -7.81
C ASP A 235 12.35 -6.21 -7.79
N ILE A 236 11.67 -5.72 -6.73
CA ILE A 236 10.24 -5.94 -6.53
C ILE A 236 9.55 -4.70 -5.94
N PRO A 237 8.23 -4.54 -6.18
CA PRO A 237 7.43 -3.55 -5.46
C PRO A 237 7.24 -3.94 -4.00
N ILE A 238 7.38 -2.93 -3.14
CA ILE A 238 7.13 -3.03 -1.71
C ILE A 238 6.04 -2.04 -1.36
N VAL A 239 4.96 -2.53 -0.77
CA VAL A 239 3.76 -1.73 -0.58
C VAL A 239 3.37 -1.68 0.89
N PHE A 240 3.38 -0.47 1.46
CA PHE A 240 2.83 -0.21 2.78
C PHE A 240 1.32 -0.02 2.69
N VAL A 241 0.59 -0.73 3.52
CA VAL A 241 -0.88 -0.68 3.65
C VAL A 241 -1.28 -0.41 5.10
N THR A 242 -2.44 0.21 5.29
CA THR A 242 -2.98 0.57 6.61
C THR A 242 -4.23 -0.22 6.99
N ASP A 243 -4.81 -0.97 6.03
CA ASP A 243 -6.02 -1.74 6.24
C ASP A 243 -5.97 -3.08 5.48
N PHE A 244 -6.84 -3.98 5.88
CA PHE A 244 -6.88 -5.34 5.32
C PHE A 244 -7.41 -5.38 3.88
N ASP A 245 -8.36 -4.51 3.54
CA ASP A 245 -8.95 -4.46 2.19
C ASP A 245 -7.87 -4.07 1.17
N SER A 246 -7.03 -3.08 1.52
CA SER A 246 -5.86 -2.68 0.72
C SER A 246 -4.87 -3.83 0.55
N LEU A 247 -4.59 -4.57 1.62
CA LEU A 247 -3.71 -5.75 1.59
C LEU A 247 -4.26 -6.82 0.63
N ALA A 248 -5.51 -7.23 0.84
CA ALA A 248 -6.13 -8.30 0.06
C ALA A 248 -6.23 -7.92 -1.42
N LYS A 249 -6.62 -6.66 -1.70
CA LYS A 249 -6.72 -6.14 -3.06
C LYS A 249 -5.36 -6.09 -3.75
N HIS A 250 -4.31 -5.57 -3.10
CA HIS A 250 -2.97 -5.54 -3.68
C HIS A 250 -2.46 -6.94 -4.03
N ILE A 251 -2.60 -7.90 -3.10
CA ILE A 251 -2.19 -9.29 -3.35
C ILE A 251 -3.00 -9.89 -4.51
N SER A 252 -4.31 -9.61 -4.60
CA SER A 252 -5.14 -10.06 -5.72
C SER A 252 -4.67 -9.46 -7.05
N GLU A 253 -4.38 -8.16 -7.10
CA GLU A 253 -3.86 -7.51 -8.31
C GLU A 253 -2.50 -8.09 -8.73
N CYS A 254 -1.58 -8.31 -7.78
CA CYS A 254 -0.30 -8.95 -8.05
C CYS A 254 -0.46 -10.37 -8.63
N ALA A 255 -1.46 -11.12 -8.17
CA ALA A 255 -1.71 -12.48 -8.65
C ALA A 255 -2.20 -12.50 -10.11
N LYS A 256 -3.02 -11.53 -10.53
CA LYS A 256 -3.51 -11.42 -11.92
C LYS A 256 -2.37 -11.31 -12.94
N VAL A 257 -1.30 -10.62 -12.57
CA VAL A 257 -0.13 -10.37 -13.42
C VAL A 257 1.11 -11.16 -12.99
N ASN A 258 0.96 -12.07 -12.03
CA ASN A 258 2.05 -12.86 -11.43
C ASN A 258 3.24 -11.99 -10.98
N LYS A 259 2.97 -10.84 -10.36
CA LYS A 259 4.03 -9.91 -9.91
C LYS A 259 4.42 -10.24 -8.47
N ARG A 260 5.70 -10.58 -8.27
CA ARG A 260 6.30 -10.72 -6.93
C ARG A 260 6.17 -9.43 -6.14
N THR A 261 5.88 -9.52 -4.83
CA THR A 261 5.72 -8.35 -3.98
C THR A 261 6.05 -8.63 -2.51
N ILE A 262 6.38 -7.57 -1.78
CA ILE A 262 6.34 -7.55 -0.31
C ILE A 262 5.29 -6.54 0.11
N VAL A 263 4.37 -6.93 0.98
CA VAL A 263 3.38 -6.04 1.57
C VAL A 263 3.69 -5.85 3.05
N ILE A 264 3.73 -4.62 3.49
CA ILE A 264 3.95 -4.25 4.89
C ILE A 264 2.64 -3.65 5.43
N PHE A 265 2.04 -4.36 6.38
CA PHE A 265 0.80 -3.96 7.04
C PHE A 265 1.11 -3.52 8.46
N GLU A 266 1.23 -2.21 8.67
CA GLU A 266 1.57 -1.64 9.96
C GLU A 266 0.35 -1.57 10.88
N ASP A 267 0.61 -1.73 12.21
CA ASP A 267 -0.38 -1.67 13.27
C ASP A 267 -1.65 -2.50 12.97
N CYS A 268 -1.42 -3.74 12.53
CA CYS A 268 -2.47 -4.62 12.01
C CYS A 268 -3.59 -4.92 13.03
N GLU A 269 -3.35 -4.72 14.33
CA GLU A 269 -4.38 -4.85 15.36
C GLU A 269 -5.55 -3.87 15.20
N VAL A 270 -5.35 -2.74 14.51
CA VAL A 270 -6.42 -1.78 14.21
C VAL A 270 -7.41 -2.40 13.23
N GLY A 271 -6.92 -3.10 12.22
CA GLY A 271 -7.74 -3.82 11.24
C GLY A 271 -8.48 -5.02 11.82
N PHE A 272 -7.99 -5.58 12.94
CA PHE A 272 -8.57 -6.75 13.60
C PHE A 272 -9.52 -6.41 14.76
N ARG A 273 -9.74 -5.13 15.09
CA ARG A 273 -10.59 -4.70 16.23
C ARG A 273 -12.09 -4.68 15.96
N ASN A 274 -12.52 -4.60 14.72
CA ASN A 274 -13.94 -4.58 14.41
C ASN A 274 -14.54 -5.96 14.67
N SER A 275 -15.55 -6.03 15.52
CA SER A 275 -16.18 -7.21 16.10
C SER A 275 -16.78 -8.24 15.12
N ALA A 276 -16.72 -7.97 13.85
CA ALA A 276 -16.82 -8.93 12.77
C ALA A 276 -15.45 -8.95 12.08
N ILE A 277 -14.50 -9.74 12.62
CA ILE A 277 -13.42 -10.22 11.75
C ILE A 277 -14.15 -10.90 10.61
N ASP A 278 -14.22 -10.18 9.52
CA ASP A 278 -14.93 -10.58 8.33
C ASP A 278 -14.41 -11.96 7.93
N SER A 279 -15.29 -12.88 7.60
CA SER A 279 -14.91 -14.21 7.13
C SER A 279 -13.90 -14.11 5.96
N SER A 280 -13.90 -13.00 5.23
CA SER A 280 -12.93 -12.68 4.17
C SER A 280 -11.48 -12.61 4.70
N ILE A 281 -11.24 -11.96 5.85
CA ILE A 281 -9.91 -11.87 6.48
C ILE A 281 -9.42 -13.26 6.88
N LEU A 282 -10.28 -14.03 7.53
CA LEU A 282 -9.94 -15.39 7.95
C LEU A 282 -9.68 -16.30 6.74
N ASN A 283 -10.51 -16.20 5.69
CA ASN A 283 -10.35 -16.96 4.45
C ASN A 283 -9.05 -16.60 3.73
N PHE A 284 -8.70 -15.33 3.66
CA PHE A 284 -7.42 -14.89 3.12
C PHE A 284 -6.25 -15.45 3.94
N LEU A 285 -6.30 -15.37 5.27
CA LEU A 285 -5.26 -15.90 6.15
C LEU A 285 -5.19 -17.44 6.09
N ASP A 286 -6.32 -18.14 6.03
CA ASP A 286 -6.41 -19.60 5.89
C ASP A 286 -5.97 -20.09 4.49
N GLY A 287 -5.95 -19.17 3.53
CA GLY A 287 -5.54 -19.47 2.16
C GLY A 287 -6.61 -20.10 1.30
N ILE A 288 -7.87 -20.04 1.70
CA ILE A 288 -9.01 -20.52 0.89
C ILE A 288 -9.14 -19.61 -0.33
N ASP A 289 -9.11 -18.29 -0.14
CA ASP A 289 -9.19 -17.27 -1.19
C ASP A 289 -7.80 -16.73 -1.60
N ARG A 290 -6.75 -17.55 -1.44
CA ARG A 290 -5.38 -17.10 -1.78
C ARG A 290 -5.23 -16.93 -3.29
N PRO A 291 -5.00 -15.73 -3.77
CA PRO A 291 -4.47 -15.54 -5.09
C PRO A 291 -3.15 -16.29 -5.26
N ASN A 292 -2.93 -16.91 -6.41
CA ASN A 292 -1.70 -17.66 -6.65
C ASN A 292 -0.68 -16.75 -7.35
N ILE A 293 0.25 -16.19 -6.58
CA ILE A 293 1.40 -15.46 -7.14
C ILE A 293 2.54 -16.48 -7.26
N GLN A 294 2.78 -17.01 -8.47
CA GLN A 294 3.79 -18.05 -8.69
C GLN A 294 5.21 -17.60 -8.29
N ASP A 295 5.52 -16.32 -8.50
CA ASP A 295 6.81 -15.70 -8.17
C ASP A 295 6.95 -15.32 -6.69
N GLY A 296 5.91 -15.57 -5.91
CA GLY A 296 5.91 -15.45 -4.46
C GLY A 296 5.58 -14.05 -3.92
N ALA A 297 5.00 -14.04 -2.72
CA ALA A 297 4.75 -12.82 -1.97
C ALA A 297 5.03 -13.01 -0.47
N ILE A 298 5.47 -11.93 0.17
CA ILE A 298 5.60 -11.87 1.64
C ILE A 298 4.68 -10.77 2.15
N VAL A 299 3.90 -11.10 3.17
CA VAL A 299 3.13 -10.15 3.97
C VAL A 299 3.81 -10.02 5.33
N ILE A 300 4.26 -8.82 5.65
CA ILE A 300 4.86 -8.48 6.94
C ILE A 300 3.85 -7.62 7.69
N MET A 301 3.38 -8.14 8.81
CA MET A 301 2.45 -7.43 9.69
C MET A 301 3.21 -6.94 10.92
N THR A 302 2.92 -5.75 11.40
CA THR A 302 3.46 -5.25 12.68
C THR A 302 2.33 -5.05 13.68
N THR A 303 2.62 -5.27 14.97
CA THR A 303 1.69 -4.97 16.06
C THR A 303 2.43 -4.51 17.31
N ASN A 304 1.83 -3.53 17.99
CA ASN A 304 2.23 -3.11 19.33
C ASN A 304 1.48 -3.86 20.42
N HIS A 305 0.40 -4.56 20.06
CA HIS A 305 -0.54 -5.19 20.98
C HIS A 305 -0.86 -6.63 20.54
N PRO A 306 0.09 -7.57 20.65
CA PRO A 306 -0.13 -8.96 20.23
C PRO A 306 -1.30 -9.61 20.98
N GLU A 307 -1.60 -9.17 22.20
CA GLU A 307 -2.74 -9.62 22.99
C GLU A 307 -4.10 -9.21 22.40
N ARG A 308 -4.14 -8.19 21.55
CA ARG A 308 -5.35 -7.73 20.86
C ARG A 308 -5.62 -8.47 19.55
N ILE A 309 -4.62 -9.20 19.05
CA ILE A 309 -4.80 -10.08 17.91
C ILE A 309 -5.51 -11.33 18.39
N GLU A 310 -6.67 -11.59 17.84
CA GLU A 310 -7.47 -12.74 18.25
C GLU A 310 -6.69 -14.05 18.21
N ALA A 311 -6.89 -14.88 19.23
CA ALA A 311 -6.30 -16.20 19.31
C ALA A 311 -6.61 -17.08 18.09
N ARG A 312 -7.72 -16.81 17.40
CA ARG A 312 -8.07 -17.46 16.13
C ARG A 312 -7.06 -17.20 15.03
N ILE A 313 -6.37 -16.06 15.05
CA ILE A 313 -5.34 -15.70 14.06
C ILE A 313 -4.00 -16.28 14.44
N THR A 314 -3.58 -16.11 15.70
CA THR A 314 -2.22 -16.48 16.16
C THR A 314 -2.08 -17.96 16.48
N LYS A 315 -3.15 -18.63 16.95
CA LYS A 315 -3.10 -20.02 17.40
C LYS A 315 -3.45 -21.03 16.31
N ARG A 316 -3.94 -20.61 15.14
CA ARG A 316 -4.26 -21.52 14.03
C ARG A 316 -3.08 -21.62 13.09
N PRO A 317 -2.49 -22.84 12.92
CA PRO A 317 -1.38 -23.05 11.99
C PRO A 317 -1.74 -22.62 10.57
N GLY A 318 -0.80 -21.98 9.88
CA GLY A 318 -0.97 -21.55 8.48
C GLY A 318 -1.55 -20.13 8.30
N ARG A 319 -2.05 -19.48 9.36
CA ARG A 319 -2.49 -18.08 9.30
C ARG A 319 -1.31 -17.12 9.41
N ILE A 320 -0.44 -17.37 10.37
CA ILE A 320 0.87 -16.72 10.50
C ILE A 320 1.93 -17.80 10.31
N ASP A 321 2.86 -17.59 9.39
CA ASP A 321 3.90 -18.57 9.08
C ASP A 321 5.11 -18.40 10.00
N LYS A 322 5.41 -17.17 10.43
CA LYS A 322 6.50 -16.89 11.37
C LYS A 322 6.20 -15.68 12.25
N LEU A 323 6.48 -15.84 13.54
CA LEU A 323 6.32 -14.80 14.55
C LEU A 323 7.72 -14.35 15.02
N PHE A 324 7.94 -13.03 15.04
CA PHE A 324 9.15 -12.41 15.54
C PHE A 324 8.81 -11.47 16.70
N PHE A 325 9.47 -11.68 17.84
CA PHE A 325 9.35 -10.79 18.98
C PHE A 325 10.46 -9.74 18.92
N ILE A 326 10.07 -8.49 18.69
CA ILE A 326 10.96 -7.34 18.64
C ILE A 326 10.93 -6.69 20.02
N ASN A 327 11.72 -7.27 20.91
CA ASN A 327 11.79 -6.85 22.31
C ASN A 327 12.65 -5.59 22.49
N ALA A 328 12.77 -5.14 23.73
CA ALA A 328 13.76 -4.12 24.10
C ALA A 328 15.18 -4.55 23.68
N LEU A 329 16.06 -3.57 23.51
CA LEU A 329 17.43 -3.78 23.06
C LEU A 329 18.27 -4.42 24.18
N GLU A 330 19.16 -5.32 23.78
CA GLU A 330 20.07 -6.03 24.67
C GLU A 330 21.47 -6.15 24.05
N GLY A 331 22.47 -6.31 24.91
CA GLY A 331 23.85 -6.56 24.51
C GLY A 331 24.40 -5.49 23.56
N GLN A 332 25.10 -5.93 22.50
CA GLN A 332 25.73 -5.03 21.56
C GLN A 332 24.74 -4.11 20.83
N SER A 333 23.51 -4.57 20.54
CA SER A 333 22.48 -3.73 19.90
C SER A 333 22.09 -2.54 20.76
N ALA A 334 22.04 -2.70 22.08
CA ALA A 334 21.76 -1.60 23.01
C ALA A 334 22.90 -0.58 23.01
N VAL A 335 24.14 -1.05 23.01
CA VAL A 335 25.35 -0.19 22.93
C VAL A 335 25.37 0.58 21.60
N ASP A 336 25.07 -0.09 20.50
CA ASP A 336 25.11 0.53 19.16
C ASP A 336 24.03 1.61 19.01
N VAL A 337 22.82 1.38 19.52
CA VAL A 337 21.76 2.40 19.51
C VAL A 337 22.09 3.57 20.45
N PHE A 338 22.69 3.29 21.60
CA PHE A 338 23.17 4.34 22.48
C PHE A 338 24.22 5.21 21.76
N ASN A 339 25.21 4.60 21.14
CA ASN A 339 26.25 5.29 20.40
C ASN A 339 25.72 6.05 19.17
N LEU A 340 24.62 5.59 18.57
CA LEU A 340 23.95 6.30 17.47
C LEU A 340 23.47 7.69 17.91
N TYR A 341 22.94 7.82 19.12
CA TYR A 341 22.43 9.10 19.64
C TYR A 341 23.47 9.88 20.42
N PHE A 342 24.23 9.23 21.28
CA PHE A 342 25.19 9.89 22.16
C PHE A 342 26.60 10.02 21.56
N GLY A 343 26.93 9.31 20.47
CA GLY A 343 28.29 9.14 20.00
C GLY A 343 28.99 10.44 19.60
N GLU A 344 28.31 11.34 18.88
CA GLU A 344 28.88 12.65 18.54
C GLU A 344 29.04 13.52 19.79
N PHE A 345 28.02 13.56 20.62
CA PHE A 345 28.02 14.32 21.86
C PHE A 345 29.13 13.87 22.83
N MET A 346 29.36 12.55 22.96
CA MET A 346 30.49 12.01 23.73
C MET A 346 31.85 12.44 23.20
N LYS A 347 32.04 12.44 21.86
CA LYS A 347 33.28 12.90 21.22
C LYS A 347 33.54 14.38 21.45
N GLU A 348 32.53 15.22 21.31
CA GLU A 348 32.62 16.67 21.58
C GLU A 348 33.01 16.96 23.03
N ASN A 349 32.62 16.09 23.96
CA ASN A 349 32.98 16.19 25.38
C ASN A 349 34.23 15.38 25.76
N ASN A 350 35.05 14.94 24.77
CA ASN A 350 36.27 14.17 24.98
C ASN A 350 36.07 12.87 25.79
N PHE A 351 34.90 12.26 25.72
CA PHE A 351 34.62 11.00 26.40
C PHE A 351 34.99 9.81 25.50
N ASP A 352 35.86 8.93 26.00
CA ASP A 352 36.28 7.73 25.28
C ASP A 352 35.31 6.56 25.54
N ALA A 353 34.31 6.40 24.64
CA ALA A 353 33.34 5.30 24.67
C ALA A 353 33.94 3.95 24.22
N THR A 354 35.20 3.88 23.77
CA THR A 354 35.78 2.64 23.23
C THR A 354 36.34 1.72 24.34
N THR A 355 36.59 2.26 25.52
CA THR A 355 37.09 1.48 26.66
C THR A 355 36.10 0.41 27.08
N GLN A 356 36.64 -0.74 27.54
CA GLN A 356 35.79 -1.84 28.01
C GLN A 356 34.84 -1.43 29.15
N THR A 357 35.34 -0.63 30.09
CA THR A 357 34.58 -0.08 31.20
C THR A 357 33.44 0.83 30.72
N ALA A 358 33.68 1.71 29.73
CA ALA A 358 32.63 2.55 29.18
C ALA A 358 31.54 1.72 28.47
N LYS A 359 31.94 0.71 27.67
CA LYS A 359 31.00 -0.19 26.98
C LYS A 359 30.11 -0.94 27.97
N GLU A 360 30.68 -1.49 29.04
CA GLU A 360 29.92 -2.17 30.08
C GLU A 360 28.94 -1.23 30.79
N ALA A 361 29.33 0.01 31.08
CA ALA A 361 28.47 1.01 31.67
C ALA A 361 27.33 1.44 30.70
N ILE A 362 27.63 1.66 29.42
CA ILE A 362 26.66 1.97 28.38
C ILE A 362 25.67 0.82 28.21
N GLU A 363 26.14 -0.43 28.18
CA GLU A 363 25.26 -1.60 28.09
C GLU A 363 24.29 -1.66 29.27
N ILE A 364 24.75 -1.44 30.49
CA ILE A 364 23.90 -1.40 31.70
C ILE A 364 22.85 -0.28 31.61
N ILE A 365 23.22 0.88 31.07
CA ILE A 365 22.30 2.00 30.88
C ILE A 365 21.27 1.69 29.82
N ALA A 366 21.68 1.19 28.66
CA ALA A 366 20.86 1.06 27.47
C ALA A 366 20.04 -0.24 27.40
N SER A 367 20.52 -1.35 28.03
CA SER A 367 19.82 -2.63 28.02
C SER A 367 18.44 -2.53 28.66
N GLY A 368 17.48 -3.24 28.04
CA GLY A 368 16.09 -3.21 28.45
C GLY A 368 15.31 -1.96 28.03
N MET A 369 15.95 -1.08 27.25
CA MET A 369 15.29 0.11 26.66
C MET A 369 14.93 -0.15 25.19
N THR A 370 13.87 0.51 24.73
CA THR A 370 13.58 0.60 23.29
C THR A 370 14.44 1.68 22.63
N GLY A 371 14.57 1.62 21.30
CA GLY A 371 15.30 2.66 20.58
C GLY A 371 14.72 4.07 20.78
N ALA A 372 13.39 4.16 20.88
CA ALA A 372 12.71 5.43 21.18
C ALA A 372 13.01 5.94 22.59
N GLN A 373 13.08 5.04 23.57
CA GLN A 373 13.43 5.42 24.95
C GLN A 373 14.90 5.89 25.06
N ILE A 374 15.84 5.29 24.32
CA ILE A 374 17.22 5.74 24.28
C ILE A 374 17.31 7.14 23.64
N LYS A 375 16.54 7.38 22.57
CA LYS A 375 16.46 8.71 21.95
C LYS A 375 15.92 9.76 22.91
N GLU A 376 14.86 9.43 23.66
CA GLU A 376 14.27 10.33 24.64
C GLU A 376 15.21 10.58 25.82
N LEU A 377 15.96 9.55 26.26
CA LEU A 377 17.01 9.69 27.27
C LEU A 377 18.08 10.68 26.79
N PHE A 378 18.49 10.58 25.52
CA PHE A 378 19.44 11.53 24.95
C PHE A 378 18.91 12.96 24.98
N ASN A 379 17.68 13.18 24.49
CA ASN A 379 17.05 14.49 24.48
C ASN A 379 16.96 15.10 25.88
N SER A 380 16.48 14.31 26.86
CA SER A 380 16.35 14.73 28.25
C SER A 380 17.71 15.05 28.87
N TYR A 381 18.73 14.23 28.60
CA TYR A 381 20.07 14.43 29.10
C TYR A 381 20.73 15.70 28.51
N VAL A 382 20.61 15.95 27.20
CA VAL A 382 21.12 17.18 26.57
C VAL A 382 20.45 18.43 27.19
N CYS A 383 19.14 18.40 27.39
CA CYS A 383 18.44 19.50 28.08
C CYS A 383 18.99 19.75 29.49
N TYR A 384 19.25 18.68 30.27
CA TYR A 384 19.88 18.77 31.60
C TYR A 384 21.26 19.36 31.53
N MET A 385 22.13 18.90 30.62
CA MET A 385 23.50 19.41 30.44
C MET A 385 23.54 20.90 30.11
N VAL A 386 22.65 21.34 29.19
CA VAL A 386 22.57 22.77 28.81
C VAL A 386 22.13 23.64 30.00
N SER A 387 21.22 23.15 30.84
CA SER A 387 20.69 23.90 31.99
C SER A 387 21.71 24.03 33.12
N GLU A 388 22.56 23.03 33.32
CA GLU A 388 23.49 22.93 34.43
C GLU A 388 24.94 23.30 34.10
N ALA A 389 25.23 23.51 32.78
CA ALA A 389 26.60 23.80 32.26
C ALA A 389 27.65 22.78 32.76
N LYS A 390 27.33 21.49 32.72
CA LYS A 390 28.16 20.38 33.18
C LYS A 390 28.89 19.68 32.06
N ASP A 391 29.97 18.97 32.36
CA ASP A 391 30.64 18.07 31.44
C ASP A 391 29.90 16.71 31.34
N PHE A 392 30.09 15.99 30.23
CA PHE A 392 29.46 14.67 29.99
C PHE A 392 29.89 13.66 31.06
N ASN A 393 28.90 12.99 31.67
CA ASN A 393 29.10 11.95 32.67
C ASN A 393 28.04 10.83 32.57
N LEU A 394 28.46 9.57 32.46
CA LEU A 394 27.57 8.42 32.38
C LEU A 394 26.72 8.22 33.64
N ASN A 395 27.17 8.65 34.83
CA ASN A 395 26.35 8.62 36.04
C ASN A 395 25.15 9.57 35.93
N ASP A 396 25.36 10.75 35.34
CA ASP A 396 24.24 11.70 35.15
C ASP A 396 23.27 11.21 34.08
N VAL A 397 23.77 10.55 33.00
CA VAL A 397 22.90 9.85 32.05
C VAL A 397 22.04 8.78 32.75
N PHE A 398 22.65 8.00 33.64
CA PHE A 398 21.90 7.00 34.41
C PHE A 398 20.87 7.64 35.36
N ASN A 399 21.21 8.72 36.03
CA ASN A 399 20.28 9.46 36.90
C ASN A 399 19.11 10.01 36.07
N THR A 400 19.38 10.60 34.90
CA THR A 400 18.34 11.06 33.96
C THR A 400 17.44 9.92 33.51
N LYS A 401 18.01 8.72 33.22
CA LYS A 401 17.20 7.52 32.95
C LYS A 401 16.25 7.19 34.10
N VAL A 402 16.75 7.20 35.36
CA VAL A 402 15.92 6.90 36.52
C VAL A 402 14.79 7.91 36.68
N GLU A 403 15.02 9.19 36.48
CA GLU A 403 14.00 10.23 36.55
C GLU A 403 12.97 10.10 35.42
N LEU A 404 13.42 9.83 34.21
CA LEU A 404 12.57 9.61 33.03
C LEU A 404 11.60 8.43 33.30
N PHE A 405 12.11 7.30 33.77
CA PHE A 405 11.29 6.12 34.05
C PHE A 405 10.36 6.30 35.27
N LYS A 406 10.75 7.10 36.27
CA LYS A 406 9.83 7.47 37.34
C LYS A 406 8.66 8.28 36.85
N SER A 407 8.88 9.27 35.99
CA SER A 407 7.82 10.10 35.41
C SER A 407 6.84 9.28 34.56
N PHE A 408 7.31 8.30 33.80
CA PHE A 408 6.45 7.39 33.03
C PHE A 408 5.66 6.43 33.93
N ASN A 409 6.27 5.89 35.00
CA ASN A 409 5.59 5.00 35.93
C ASN A 409 4.55 5.73 36.80
N ASP A 410 4.75 7.02 37.09
CA ASP A 410 3.75 7.83 37.82
C ASP A 410 2.52 8.13 36.95
N MET A 411 2.67 8.13 35.60
CA MET A 411 1.53 8.17 34.69
C MET A 411 0.77 6.85 34.61
N ASP A 412 1.46 5.72 34.81
CA ASP A 412 0.91 4.37 34.72
C ASP A 412 0.65 3.80 36.14
N LYS A 413 -0.34 4.33 36.86
CA LYS A 413 -0.70 4.01 38.25
C LYS A 413 -0.95 2.52 38.54
N ASN A 414 -0.77 1.62 37.60
CA ASN A 414 -0.98 0.18 37.72
C ASN A 414 0.30 -0.67 37.62
N TYR A 415 1.49 -0.10 37.46
CA TYR A 415 2.70 -0.89 37.38
C TYR A 415 3.49 -0.89 38.68
N ASN A 416 3.83 -2.11 39.18
CA ASN A 416 4.52 -2.40 40.45
C ASN A 416 5.80 -1.56 40.68
N SER A 417 5.68 -0.40 41.27
CA SER A 417 6.79 0.50 41.64
C SER A 417 7.89 -0.14 42.51
N ILE A 418 7.55 -1.21 43.24
CA ILE A 418 8.48 -1.90 44.14
C ILE A 418 9.51 -2.75 43.41
N LYS A 419 9.15 -3.33 42.23
CA LYS A 419 10.07 -4.17 41.43
C LYS A 419 11.06 -3.34 40.67
N ALA A 420 10.61 -2.22 40.09
CA ALA A 420 11.45 -1.27 39.38
C ALA A 420 12.54 -0.67 40.29
N ASN A 421 12.21 -0.24 41.50
CA ASN A 421 13.20 0.35 42.42
C ASN A 421 14.33 -0.61 42.79
N LYS A 422 14.04 -1.92 43.02
CA LYS A 422 15.09 -2.91 43.32
C LYS A 422 16.02 -3.19 42.14
N GLU A 423 15.50 -3.20 40.93
CA GLU A 423 16.31 -3.38 39.72
C GLU A 423 17.19 -2.15 39.45
N PHE A 424 16.69 -0.94 39.67
CA PHE A 424 17.44 0.30 39.55
C PHE A 424 18.58 0.37 40.60
N ASP A 425 18.36 0.03 41.82
CA ASP A 425 19.41 0.03 42.88
C ASP A 425 20.51 -0.99 42.57
N LYS A 426 20.15 -2.16 42.00
CA LYS A 426 21.08 -3.17 41.56
C LYS A 426 21.91 -2.69 40.36
N ALA A 427 21.27 -2.04 39.36
CA ALA A 427 21.94 -1.47 38.20
C ALA A 427 22.88 -0.33 38.60
N ARG A 428 22.46 0.58 39.49
CA ARG A 428 23.31 1.66 40.03
C ARG A 428 24.54 1.13 40.73
N GLY A 429 24.39 0.08 41.57
CA GLY A 429 25.52 -0.57 42.21
C GLY A 429 26.53 -1.16 41.22
N LYS A 430 26.04 -1.77 40.13
CA LYS A 430 26.90 -2.28 39.06
C LYS A 430 27.64 -1.18 38.32
N ILE A 431 26.98 -0.08 37.93
CA ILE A 431 27.61 1.06 37.25
C ILE A 431 28.71 1.66 38.10
N LEU A 432 28.44 1.93 39.39
CA LEU A 432 29.41 2.44 40.33
C LEU A 432 30.60 1.49 40.51
N SER A 433 30.38 0.17 40.52
CA SER A 433 31.44 -0.84 40.59
C SER A 433 32.29 -0.94 39.34
N VAL A 434 31.73 -0.58 38.19
CA VAL A 434 32.45 -0.57 36.89
C VAL A 434 33.23 0.72 36.69
N LEU A 435 32.65 1.87 37.06
CA LEU A 435 33.28 3.18 36.88
C LEU A 435 34.39 3.52 37.95
N ASN A 436 34.37 2.83 39.11
CA ASN A 436 35.37 2.96 40.15
C ASN A 436 36.55 1.96 40.02
N ARG A 437 36.59 1.16 38.95
CA ARG A 437 37.70 0.32 38.54
C ARG A 437 38.58 1.04 37.52
#